data_4c72c2eb25d5b0f0b7aa5cfce86917fc
#
_entry.id   4c72c2eb25d5b0f0b7aa5cfce86917fc
#
_cell.length_a   1.000
_cell.length_b   1.000
_cell.length_c   1.000
_cell.angle_alpha   90.00
_cell.angle_beta   90.00
_cell.angle_gamma   90.00
#
_symmetry.space_group_name_H-M   'P 1'
#
loop_
_entity.id
_entity.type
_entity.pdbx_description
1 polymer ?
#
loop_
_entity_poly.entity_id
_entity_poly.type
_entity_poly.pdbx_seq_one_letter_code
_entity_poly.pdbx_strand_id
1 'polypeptide(L)'
;MKWINLVELALIHERVIQEAGGVHGITNPGGLESSLARPFTAFGGVELFPNLISKVAALIHSLVLFHPFADGNKRTALVAADVCLRLNGYRLVPSADVEPFFWSIARGEKAIEEIVQWLRTHTESWS
;
A
#
# COMPACT_ATOMS: atom_id res chain seq x y z
N MET A 1 -2.64 -10.14 -13.52
CA MET A 1 -1.98 -9.27 -12.53
C MET A 1 -1.62 -10.09 -11.31
N LYS A 2 -0.39 -9.98 -10.84
CA LYS A 2 0.07 -10.64 -9.61
C LYS A 2 -0.11 -9.71 -8.41
N TRP A 3 -0.44 -10.29 -7.25
CA TRP A 3 -0.74 -9.52 -6.05
C TRP A 3 -0.28 -10.27 -4.80
N ILE A 4 -0.22 -9.59 -3.68
CA ILE A 4 0.11 -10.20 -2.39
C ILE A 4 -1.16 -10.72 -1.71
N ASN A 5 -1.00 -11.76 -0.91
CA ASN A 5 -2.07 -12.31 -0.08
C ASN A 5 -1.92 -11.87 1.39
N LEU A 6 -2.83 -12.30 2.23
CA LEU A 6 -2.86 -11.94 3.66
C LEU A 6 -1.58 -12.38 4.38
N VAL A 7 -1.11 -13.60 4.13
CA VAL A 7 0.10 -14.13 4.77
C VAL A 7 1.32 -13.31 4.36
N GLU A 8 1.43 -13.00 3.07
CA GLU A 8 2.54 -12.20 2.55
C GLU A 8 2.54 -10.78 3.12
N LEU A 9 1.38 -10.16 3.25
CA LEU A 9 1.27 -8.84 3.86
C LEU A 9 1.67 -8.88 5.34
N ALA A 10 1.24 -9.90 6.08
CA ALA A 10 1.63 -10.08 7.46
C ALA A 10 3.14 -10.29 7.61
N LEU A 11 3.77 -11.03 6.69
CA LEU A 11 5.21 -11.24 6.68
C LEU A 11 5.97 -9.94 6.36
N ILE A 12 5.46 -9.13 5.44
CA ILE A 12 6.02 -7.81 5.15
C ILE A 12 6.02 -6.96 6.42
N HIS A 13 4.91 -6.91 7.13
CA HIS A 13 4.80 -6.17 8.38
C HIS A 13 5.81 -6.68 9.43
N GLU A 14 5.90 -7.99 9.62
CA GLU A 14 6.87 -8.58 10.56
C GLU A 14 8.30 -8.14 10.23
N ARG A 15 8.66 -8.13 8.95
CA ARG A 15 9.99 -7.71 8.50
C ARG A 15 10.22 -6.22 8.76
N VAL A 16 9.21 -5.39 8.52
CA VAL A 16 9.27 -3.95 8.80
C VAL A 16 9.56 -3.70 10.28
N ILE A 17 8.85 -4.39 11.17
CA ILE A 17 9.04 -4.22 12.61
C ILE A 17 10.41 -4.72 13.05
N GLN A 18 10.89 -5.85 12.51
CA GLN A 18 12.22 -6.38 12.82
C GLN A 18 13.32 -5.39 12.43
N GLU A 19 13.19 -4.71 11.29
CA GLU A 19 14.23 -3.81 10.78
C GLU A 19 14.14 -2.40 11.34
N ALA A 20 12.95 -1.88 11.54
CA ALA A 20 12.73 -0.49 11.95
C ALA A 20 12.40 -0.34 13.42
N GLY A 21 12.10 -1.44 14.12
CA GLY A 21 11.57 -1.40 15.48
C GLY A 21 10.09 -1.10 15.50
N GLY A 22 9.49 -1.17 16.68
CA GLY A 22 8.08 -0.94 16.91
C GLY A 22 7.38 -2.13 17.52
N VAL A 23 6.06 -2.04 17.64
CA VAL A 23 5.23 -3.05 18.31
C VAL A 23 4.63 -3.98 17.27
N HIS A 24 4.78 -5.30 17.49
CA HIS A 24 4.15 -6.34 16.68
C HIS A 24 2.65 -6.40 16.97
N GLY A 25 1.89 -6.92 16.04
CA GLY A 25 0.50 -7.28 16.25
C GLY A 25 -0.45 -6.64 15.24
N ILE A 26 -1.56 -7.34 15.05
CA ILE A 26 -2.69 -6.89 14.22
C ILE A 26 -3.76 -6.39 15.17
N THR A 27 -4.09 -5.10 15.10
CA THR A 27 -5.09 -4.48 15.97
C THR A 27 -6.44 -4.30 15.29
N ASN A 28 -6.45 -4.34 13.96
CA ASN A 28 -7.68 -4.22 13.16
C ASN A 28 -7.68 -5.27 12.04
N PRO A 29 -8.04 -6.53 12.36
CA PRO A 29 -8.07 -7.59 11.34
C PRO A 29 -9.02 -7.29 10.18
N GLY A 30 -10.17 -6.69 10.45
CA GLY A 30 -11.13 -6.29 9.42
C GLY A 30 -10.55 -5.25 8.47
N GLY A 31 -9.79 -4.29 9.00
CA GLY A 31 -9.08 -3.30 8.20
C GLY A 31 -7.99 -3.92 7.32
N LEU A 32 -7.32 -4.96 7.83
CA LEU A 32 -6.32 -5.69 7.08
C LEU A 32 -6.93 -6.41 5.87
N GLU A 33 -8.02 -7.14 6.10
CA GLU A 33 -8.76 -7.83 5.02
C GLU A 33 -9.32 -6.83 4.01
N SER A 34 -9.89 -5.73 4.47
CA SER A 34 -10.43 -4.67 3.60
C SER A 34 -9.34 -4.03 2.75
N SER A 35 -8.15 -3.84 3.29
CA SER A 35 -7.01 -3.27 2.56
C SER A 35 -6.61 -4.15 1.37
N LEU A 36 -6.68 -5.47 1.53
CA LEU A 36 -6.39 -6.42 0.45
C LEU A 36 -7.53 -6.54 -0.56
N ALA A 37 -8.78 -6.42 -0.12
CA ALA A 37 -9.95 -6.55 -0.98
C ALA A 37 -10.26 -5.30 -1.78
N ARG A 38 -10.07 -4.13 -1.21
CA ARG A 38 -10.47 -2.85 -1.80
C ARG A 38 -9.92 -2.60 -3.21
N PRO A 39 -8.65 -2.92 -3.53
CA PRO A 39 -8.13 -2.73 -4.88
C PRO A 39 -8.91 -3.45 -5.98
N PHE A 40 -9.63 -4.50 -5.63
CA PHE A 40 -10.39 -5.33 -6.57
C PHE A 40 -11.90 -5.07 -6.53
N THR A 41 -12.32 -3.97 -5.92
CA THR A 41 -13.74 -3.59 -5.83
C THR A 41 -14.30 -3.29 -7.22
N ALA A 42 -15.51 -3.83 -7.49
CA ALA A 42 -16.22 -3.60 -8.74
C ALA A 42 -17.72 -3.43 -8.46
N PHE A 43 -18.39 -2.65 -9.31
CA PHE A 43 -19.84 -2.48 -9.31
C PHE A 43 -20.38 -2.73 -10.70
N GLY A 44 -21.36 -3.63 -10.83
CA GLY A 44 -21.97 -3.92 -12.12
C GLY A 44 -20.96 -4.36 -13.18
N GLY A 45 -19.91 -5.08 -12.80
CA GLY A 45 -18.83 -5.50 -13.68
C GLY A 45 -17.79 -4.44 -14.00
N VAL A 46 -17.91 -3.23 -13.42
CA VAL A 46 -16.95 -2.14 -13.63
C VAL A 46 -16.01 -2.03 -12.44
N GLU A 47 -14.71 -2.19 -12.66
CA GLU A 47 -13.70 -2.03 -11.61
C GLU A 47 -13.54 -0.57 -11.23
N LEU A 48 -13.50 -0.28 -9.91
CA LEU A 48 -13.24 1.07 -9.40
C LEU A 48 -11.77 1.47 -9.57
N PHE A 49 -10.87 0.49 -9.54
CA PHE A 49 -9.43 0.69 -9.68
C PHE A 49 -8.92 -0.18 -10.82
N PRO A 50 -9.06 0.28 -12.09
CA PRO A 50 -8.95 -0.61 -13.25
C PRO A 50 -7.54 -0.98 -13.67
N ASN A 51 -6.52 -0.33 -13.15
CA ASN A 51 -5.13 -0.60 -13.53
C ASN A 51 -4.24 -0.81 -12.31
N LEU A 52 -3.00 -1.26 -12.55
CA LEU A 52 -2.04 -1.54 -11.47
C LEU A 52 -1.82 -0.34 -10.55
N ILE A 53 -1.59 0.82 -11.11
CA ILE A 53 -1.30 2.03 -10.31
C ILE A 53 -2.49 2.41 -9.43
N SER A 54 -3.71 2.37 -9.95
CA SER A 54 -4.89 2.67 -9.15
C SER A 54 -5.14 1.64 -8.07
N LYS A 55 -4.85 0.36 -8.33
CA LYS A 55 -4.96 -0.69 -7.32
C LYS A 55 -3.92 -0.52 -6.20
N VAL A 56 -2.69 -0.19 -6.56
CA VAL A 56 -1.63 0.08 -5.58
C VAL A 56 -1.98 1.32 -4.74
N ALA A 57 -2.52 2.36 -5.37
CA ALA A 57 -2.98 3.55 -4.65
C ALA A 57 -4.07 3.21 -3.62
N ALA A 58 -5.03 2.37 -3.99
CA ALA A 58 -6.09 1.92 -3.07
C ALA A 58 -5.52 1.10 -1.91
N LEU A 59 -4.53 0.26 -2.16
CA LEU A 59 -3.85 -0.51 -1.12
C LEU A 59 -3.13 0.42 -0.14
N ILE A 60 -2.35 1.37 -0.64
CA ILE A 60 -1.63 2.35 0.20
C ILE A 60 -2.62 3.13 1.08
N HIS A 61 -3.64 3.71 0.45
CA HIS A 61 -4.64 4.52 1.13
C HIS A 61 -5.30 3.74 2.27
N SER A 62 -5.71 2.51 2.01
CA SER A 62 -6.35 1.65 3.00
C SER A 62 -5.41 1.27 4.15
N LEU A 63 -4.19 0.82 3.85
CA LEU A 63 -3.23 0.41 4.89
C LEU A 63 -2.85 1.58 5.81
N VAL A 64 -2.69 2.78 5.24
CA VAL A 64 -2.34 3.95 6.03
C VAL A 64 -3.52 4.42 6.90
N LEU A 65 -4.73 4.43 6.36
CA LEU A 65 -5.90 5.00 7.07
C LEU A 65 -6.66 4.00 7.93
N PHE A 66 -6.72 2.72 7.56
CA PHE A 66 -7.40 1.72 8.38
C PHE A 66 -6.56 1.27 9.59
N HIS A 67 -5.27 1.55 9.57
CA HIS A 67 -4.37 1.27 10.67
C HIS A 67 -4.47 -0.18 11.17
N PRO A 68 -4.27 -1.19 10.30
CA PRO A 68 -4.53 -2.58 10.69
C PRO A 68 -3.52 -3.16 11.68
N PHE A 69 -2.31 -2.59 11.74
CA PHE A 69 -1.26 -3.07 12.65
C PHE A 69 -1.09 -2.11 13.83
N ALA A 70 -0.53 -2.65 14.93
CA ALA A 70 -0.24 -1.85 16.11
C ALA A 70 0.74 -0.72 15.81
N ASP A 71 1.69 -0.96 14.90
CA ASP A 71 2.74 -0.01 14.55
C ASP A 71 3.23 -0.29 13.12
N GLY A 72 3.94 0.66 12.53
CA GLY A 72 4.58 0.47 11.22
C GLY A 72 3.66 0.48 10.01
N ASN A 73 2.45 1.04 10.11
CA ASN A 73 1.47 1.01 9.00
C ASN A 73 1.95 1.75 7.75
N LYS A 74 2.53 2.94 7.90
CA LYS A 74 3.03 3.72 6.75
C LYS A 74 4.17 3.00 6.05
N ARG A 75 5.12 2.48 6.80
CA ARG A 75 6.26 1.76 6.23
C ARG A 75 5.83 0.44 5.59
N THR A 76 4.90 -0.27 6.21
CA THR A 76 4.33 -1.49 5.63
C THR A 76 3.59 -1.19 4.32
N ALA A 77 2.84 -0.09 4.29
CA ALA A 77 2.16 0.34 3.06
C ALA A 77 3.16 0.62 1.93
N LEU A 78 4.26 1.30 2.24
CA LEU A 78 5.33 1.58 1.28
C LEU A 78 5.95 0.30 0.72
N VAL A 79 6.34 -0.63 1.60
CA VAL A 79 6.97 -1.89 1.19
C VAL A 79 5.99 -2.76 0.41
N ALA A 80 4.74 -2.86 0.88
CA ALA A 80 3.70 -3.64 0.19
C ALA A 80 3.43 -3.09 -1.21
N ALA A 81 3.37 -1.76 -1.36
CA ALA A 81 3.22 -1.12 -2.66
C ALA A 81 4.36 -1.48 -3.60
N ASP A 82 5.60 -1.40 -3.13
CA ASP A 82 6.78 -1.73 -3.93
C ASP A 82 6.78 -3.21 -4.33
N VAL A 83 6.41 -4.11 -3.42
CA VAL A 83 6.31 -5.55 -3.73
C VAL A 83 5.25 -5.80 -4.81
N CYS A 84 4.06 -5.22 -4.69
CA CYS A 84 3.01 -5.37 -5.70
C CYS A 84 3.46 -4.83 -7.06
N LEU A 85 4.15 -3.70 -7.09
CA LEU A 85 4.71 -3.15 -8.31
C LEU A 85 5.74 -4.09 -8.92
N ARG A 86 6.68 -4.61 -8.11
CA ARG A 86 7.74 -5.53 -8.59
C ARG A 86 7.17 -6.83 -9.14
N LEU A 87 6.13 -7.37 -8.53
CA LEU A 87 5.45 -8.56 -9.05
C LEU A 87 4.90 -8.35 -10.46
N ASN A 88 4.69 -7.11 -10.86
CA ASN A 88 4.11 -6.74 -12.15
C ASN A 88 5.08 -5.97 -13.06
N GLY A 89 6.38 -6.02 -12.77
CA GLY A 89 7.42 -5.46 -13.64
C GLY A 89 7.76 -3.99 -13.43
N TYR A 90 7.43 -3.44 -12.26
CA TYR A 90 7.70 -2.04 -11.91
C TYR A 90 8.32 -1.95 -10.52
N ARG A 91 8.79 -0.78 -10.15
CA ARG A 91 9.28 -0.52 -8.80
C ARG A 91 9.08 0.95 -8.42
N LEU A 92 9.04 1.22 -7.12
CA LEU A 92 9.07 2.59 -6.63
C LEU A 92 10.50 3.15 -6.74
N VAL A 93 10.59 4.40 -7.17
CA VAL A 93 11.85 5.13 -7.22
C VAL A 93 12.10 5.76 -5.85
N PRO A 94 13.26 5.53 -5.21
CA PRO A 94 13.61 6.20 -3.97
C PRO A 94 13.63 7.71 -4.17
N SER A 95 13.05 8.45 -3.23
CA SER A 95 12.96 9.90 -3.30
C SER A 95 12.82 10.48 -1.89
N ALA A 96 13.31 11.69 -1.69
CA ALA A 96 13.24 12.38 -0.40
C ALA A 96 11.81 12.76 -0.01
N ASP A 97 10.86 12.79 -0.97
CA ASP A 97 9.47 13.15 -0.70
C ASP A 97 8.58 11.96 -0.31
N VAL A 98 9.10 10.74 -0.33
CA VAL A 98 8.32 9.53 -0.02
C VAL A 98 7.73 9.60 1.39
N GLU A 99 8.57 9.83 2.38
CA GLU A 99 8.15 9.86 3.78
C GLU A 99 7.17 11.00 4.07
N PRO A 100 7.44 12.25 3.66
CA PRO A 100 6.47 13.33 3.82
C PRO A 100 5.13 13.06 3.12
N PHE A 101 5.16 12.42 1.96
CA PHE A 101 3.94 12.10 1.23
C PHE A 101 3.08 11.09 2.01
N PHE A 102 3.68 10.01 2.53
CA PHE A 102 2.94 9.02 3.33
C PHE A 102 2.40 9.62 4.63
N TRP A 103 3.12 10.54 5.26
CA TRP A 103 2.62 11.30 6.39
C TRP A 103 1.38 12.13 6.03
N SER A 104 1.36 12.73 4.82
CA SER A 104 0.20 13.51 4.38
C SER A 104 -1.03 12.62 4.16
N ILE A 105 -0.83 11.38 3.69
CA ILE A 105 -1.93 10.40 3.60
C ILE A 105 -2.48 10.09 4.99
N ALA A 106 -1.60 9.86 5.95
CA ALA A 106 -1.98 9.53 7.33
C ALA A 106 -2.78 10.66 7.99
N ARG A 107 -2.51 11.91 7.62
CA ARG A 107 -3.27 13.07 8.10
C ARG A 107 -4.60 13.27 7.37
N GLY A 108 -4.95 12.41 6.42
CA GLY A 108 -6.17 12.52 5.63
C GLY A 108 -6.14 13.61 4.56
N GLU A 109 -4.96 14.06 4.16
CA GLU A 109 -4.79 15.17 3.22
C GLU A 109 -4.74 14.74 1.75
N LYS A 110 -4.70 13.43 1.47
CA LYS A 110 -4.57 12.90 0.12
C LYS A 110 -5.72 11.96 -0.23
N ALA A 111 -6.42 12.27 -1.32
CA ALA A 111 -7.38 11.36 -1.93
C ALA A 111 -6.64 10.30 -2.76
N ILE A 112 -7.34 9.22 -3.13
CA ILE A 112 -6.74 8.16 -3.95
C ILE A 112 -6.19 8.71 -5.27
N GLU A 113 -6.88 9.63 -5.90
CA GLU A 113 -6.46 10.24 -7.17
C GLU A 113 -5.11 10.94 -7.03
N GLU A 114 -4.85 11.57 -5.89
CA GLU A 114 -3.57 12.21 -5.62
C GLU A 114 -2.45 11.19 -5.40
N ILE A 115 -2.79 10.05 -4.80
CA ILE A 115 -1.84 8.94 -4.65
C ILE A 115 -1.51 8.34 -6.01
N VAL A 116 -2.52 8.19 -6.89
CA VAL A 116 -2.31 7.72 -8.26
C VAL A 116 -1.33 8.63 -9.00
N GLN A 117 -1.52 9.95 -8.93
CA GLN A 117 -0.63 10.90 -9.60
C GLN A 117 0.79 10.82 -9.05
N TRP A 118 0.93 10.73 -7.74
CA TRP A 118 2.23 10.59 -7.09
C TRP A 118 2.95 9.30 -7.53
N LEU A 119 2.22 8.18 -7.56
CA LEU A 119 2.78 6.90 -8.01
C LEU A 119 3.26 6.96 -9.46
N ARG A 120 2.54 7.65 -10.33
CA ARG A 120 2.93 7.77 -11.74
C ARG A 120 4.29 8.45 -11.91
N THR A 121 4.63 9.38 -11.05
CA THR A 121 5.90 10.10 -11.09
C THR A 121 7.01 9.42 -10.26
N HIS A 122 6.66 8.37 -9.50
CA HIS A 122 7.59 7.68 -8.59
C HIS A 122 7.72 6.19 -8.90
N THR A 123 7.24 5.75 -10.05
CA THR A 123 7.28 4.35 -10.48
C THR A 123 8.01 4.27 -11.81
N GLU A 124 8.89 3.26 -11.93
CA GLU A 124 9.61 3.00 -13.17
C GLU A 124 9.60 1.50 -13.49
N SER A 125 9.91 1.15 -14.74
CA SER A 125 10.05 -0.25 -15.14
C SER A 125 11.18 -0.92 -14.37
N TRP A 126 10.96 -2.18 -14.03
CA TRP A 126 11.92 -3.01 -13.31
C TRP A 126 12.00 -4.38 -13.99
N SER A 127 13.18 -4.72 -14.46
CA SER A 127 13.40 -5.97 -15.17
C SER A 127 14.61 -6.73 -14.64
#